data_9015af574acd581dae2850c582e62d3d
#
_entry.id   9015af574acd581dae2850c582e62d3d
#
_cell.length_a   1.000
_cell.length_b   1.000
_cell.length_c   1.000
_cell.angle_alpha   90.00
_cell.angle_beta   90.00
_cell.angle_gamma   90.00
#
_symmetry.space_group_name_H-M   'P 1'
#
loop_
_entity.id
_entity.type
_entity.pdbx_description
1 polymer ?
#
loop_
_entity_poly.entity_id
_entity_poly.type
_entity_poly.pdbx_seq_one_letter_code
_entity_poly.pdbx_strand_id
1 'polypeptide(L)'
;MKKPMRRLMVILLVALLAVVGVFGGFCIYTINTRYPAAPLVEYGLGDTVEVNGFSLRAEELTILSEEEMKAQYGAGSLSYAGIGSVWYLLVTCTFENKSNEEERLPLAQMQLMSFPDTFAMQYESCAAVNGVQSMKDISTVPVGETAKIVFPVAISERMLPSSKCGEEAIRAAEYRLILTNYPERQEIVLSS
;
A
#
# COMPACT_ATOMS: atom_id res chain seq x y z
N MET A 1 42.89 -37.02 2.16
CA MET A 1 43.29 -35.88 3.04
C MET A 1 43.63 -36.41 4.43
N LYS A 2 44.80 -36.05 4.98
CA LYS A 2 45.21 -36.50 6.33
C LYS A 2 44.30 -35.89 7.40
N LYS A 3 43.88 -36.67 8.40
CA LYS A 3 42.97 -36.24 9.51
C LYS A 3 43.26 -34.83 10.09
N PRO A 4 44.54 -34.40 10.31
CA PRO A 4 44.83 -33.08 10.86
C PRO A 4 44.44 -31.92 9.91
N MET A 5 44.59 -32.11 8.59
CA MET A 5 44.26 -31.08 7.59
C MET A 5 42.77 -30.84 7.50
N ARG A 6 41.93 -31.88 7.68
CA ARG A 6 40.46 -31.74 7.73
C ARG A 6 40.00 -30.97 8.97
N ARG A 7 40.64 -31.20 10.14
CA ARG A 7 40.34 -30.44 11.37
C ARG A 7 40.70 -28.96 11.22
N LEU A 8 41.86 -28.66 10.64
CA LEU A 8 42.30 -27.30 10.39
C LEU A 8 41.32 -26.56 9.46
N MET A 9 40.87 -27.20 8.37
CA MET A 9 39.88 -26.61 7.46
C MET A 9 38.53 -26.32 8.16
N VAL A 10 38.07 -27.22 9.03
CA VAL A 10 36.82 -26.99 9.78
C VAL A 10 36.97 -25.81 10.74
N ILE A 11 38.13 -25.72 11.45
CA ILE A 11 38.38 -24.58 12.36
C ILE A 11 38.41 -23.27 11.58
N LEU A 12 39.07 -23.22 10.44
CA LEU A 12 39.16 -22.03 9.59
C LEU A 12 37.77 -21.64 9.04
N LEU A 13 36.95 -22.62 8.65
CA LEU A 13 35.60 -22.37 8.18
C LEU A 13 34.71 -21.78 9.31
N VAL A 14 34.78 -22.35 10.51
CA VAL A 14 34.05 -21.86 11.67
C VAL A 14 34.50 -20.45 12.04
N ALA A 15 35.82 -20.19 12.04
CA ALA A 15 36.34 -18.85 12.29
C ALA A 15 35.89 -17.83 11.24
N LEU A 16 35.86 -18.21 9.95
CA LEU A 16 35.38 -17.36 8.87
C LEU A 16 33.88 -17.04 9.05
N LEU A 17 33.06 -18.05 9.35
CA LEU A 17 31.63 -17.86 9.60
C LEU A 17 31.38 -16.96 10.81
N ALA A 18 32.17 -17.09 11.87
CA ALA A 18 32.10 -16.22 13.04
C ALA A 18 32.41 -14.75 12.69
N VAL A 19 33.48 -14.52 11.90
CA VAL A 19 33.86 -13.17 11.44
C VAL A 19 32.76 -12.56 10.58
N VAL A 20 32.21 -13.32 9.62
CA VAL A 20 31.10 -12.87 8.75
C VAL A 20 29.86 -12.56 9.59
N GLY A 21 29.53 -13.40 10.58
CA GLY A 21 28.41 -13.17 11.48
C GLY A 21 28.57 -11.89 12.33
N VAL A 22 29.73 -11.68 12.92
CA VAL A 22 30.03 -10.47 13.70
C VAL A 22 29.99 -9.22 12.83
N PHE A 23 30.62 -9.26 11.65
CA PHE A 23 30.64 -8.14 10.73
C PHE A 23 29.22 -7.82 10.20
N GLY A 24 28.46 -8.86 9.81
CA GLY A 24 27.08 -8.71 9.39
C GLY A 24 26.19 -8.11 10.49
N GLY A 25 26.32 -8.62 11.72
CA GLY A 25 25.60 -8.08 12.88
C GLY A 25 25.96 -6.62 13.16
N PHE A 26 27.24 -6.26 13.06
CA PHE A 26 27.70 -4.87 13.21
C PHE A 26 27.13 -3.97 12.12
N CYS A 27 27.12 -4.40 10.86
CA CYS A 27 26.55 -3.65 9.76
C CYS A 27 25.03 -3.43 9.97
N ILE A 28 24.28 -4.47 10.34
CA ILE A 28 22.84 -4.39 10.62
C ILE A 28 22.58 -3.43 11.78
N TYR A 29 23.32 -3.55 12.88
CA TYR A 29 23.22 -2.64 14.02
C TYR A 29 23.48 -1.19 13.62
N THR A 30 24.53 -0.92 12.86
CA THR A 30 24.91 0.42 12.40
C THR A 30 23.84 1.01 11.49
N ILE A 31 23.29 0.21 10.56
CA ILE A 31 22.22 0.65 9.65
C ILE A 31 20.97 0.98 10.46
N ASN A 32 20.53 0.08 11.35
CA ASN A 32 19.31 0.31 12.15
C ASN A 32 19.44 1.47 13.11
N THR A 33 20.64 1.74 13.64
CA THR A 33 20.88 2.89 14.52
C THR A 33 20.92 4.21 13.74
N ARG A 34 21.48 4.18 12.52
CA ARG A 34 21.60 5.37 11.68
C ARG A 34 20.31 5.70 10.93
N TYR A 35 19.54 4.68 10.60
CA TYR A 35 18.26 4.77 9.87
C TYR A 35 17.20 3.97 10.63
N PRO A 36 16.69 4.49 11.75
CA PRO A 36 15.63 3.82 12.49
C PRO A 36 14.38 3.72 11.62
N ALA A 37 13.55 2.72 11.89
CA ALA A 37 12.23 2.63 11.25
C ALA A 37 11.43 3.91 11.54
N ALA A 38 10.70 4.39 10.54
CA ALA A 38 9.82 5.54 10.71
C ALA A 38 8.78 5.22 11.80
N PRO A 39 8.48 6.15 12.72
CA PRO A 39 7.39 5.99 13.68
C PRO A 39 6.07 5.70 12.94
N LEU A 40 5.30 4.76 13.44
CA LEU A 40 3.97 4.46 12.92
C LEU A 40 2.92 5.32 13.63
N VAL A 41 2.11 6.02 12.83
CA VAL A 41 0.94 6.76 13.30
C VAL A 41 -0.29 6.16 12.62
N GLU A 42 -1.19 5.61 13.42
CA GLU A 42 -2.41 4.97 12.94
C GLU A 42 -3.61 5.89 13.18
N TYR A 43 -4.48 5.96 12.18
CA TYR A 43 -5.75 6.67 12.20
C TYR A 43 -6.89 5.69 11.91
N GLY A 44 -8.09 6.02 12.38
CA GLY A 44 -9.30 5.28 12.06
C GLY A 44 -9.98 5.76 10.78
N LEU A 45 -10.91 4.97 10.29
CA LEU A 45 -11.81 5.39 9.21
C LEU A 45 -12.63 6.60 9.67
N GLY A 46 -12.68 7.66 8.86
CA GLY A 46 -13.34 8.91 9.21
C GLY A 46 -12.46 9.94 9.92
N ASP A 47 -11.28 9.55 10.40
CA ASP A 47 -10.32 10.50 10.96
C ASP A 47 -9.75 11.42 9.88
N THR A 48 -9.40 12.63 10.29
CA THR A 48 -8.75 13.61 9.42
C THR A 48 -7.25 13.57 9.62
N VAL A 49 -6.50 13.45 8.53
CA VAL A 49 -5.05 13.35 8.52
C VAL A 49 -4.45 14.44 7.65
N GLU A 50 -3.45 15.15 8.16
CA GLU A 50 -2.69 16.12 7.38
C GLU A 50 -1.55 15.43 6.64
N VAL A 51 -1.56 15.52 5.31
CA VAL A 51 -0.55 14.89 4.44
C VAL A 51 -0.25 15.75 3.22
N ASN A 52 1.00 16.10 3.02
CA ASN A 52 1.48 16.84 1.83
C ASN A 52 0.64 18.09 1.48
N GLY A 53 0.27 18.90 2.47
CA GLY A 53 -0.55 20.10 2.27
C GLY A 53 -2.05 19.86 2.12
N PHE A 54 -2.49 18.62 2.22
CA PHE A 54 -3.91 18.25 2.23
C PHE A 54 -4.37 17.83 3.61
N SER A 55 -5.61 18.18 3.92
CA SER A 55 -6.41 17.53 4.93
C SER A 55 -7.17 16.38 4.27
N LEU A 56 -6.84 15.14 4.59
CA LEU A 56 -7.37 13.92 4.00
C LEU A 56 -8.24 13.18 5.00
N ARG A 57 -9.36 12.66 4.53
CA ARG A 57 -10.24 11.76 5.29
C ARG A 57 -10.67 10.59 4.41
N ALA A 58 -10.37 9.35 4.83
CA ALA A 58 -10.96 8.16 4.24
C ALA A 58 -12.34 7.95 4.86
N GLU A 59 -13.38 7.90 4.02
CA GLU A 59 -14.78 7.86 4.47
C GLU A 59 -15.36 6.45 4.46
N GLU A 60 -14.96 5.63 3.47
CA GLU A 60 -15.58 4.34 3.22
C GLU A 60 -14.62 3.41 2.48
N LEU A 61 -14.71 2.12 2.78
CA LEU A 61 -14.14 1.02 1.99
C LEU A 61 -15.28 0.17 1.45
N THR A 62 -15.40 0.11 0.12
CA THR A 62 -16.36 -0.76 -0.58
C THR A 62 -15.61 -1.89 -1.28
N ILE A 63 -16.04 -3.13 -1.14
CA ILE A 63 -15.43 -4.30 -1.78
C ILE A 63 -16.42 -4.87 -2.80
N LEU A 64 -16.04 -4.86 -4.07
CA LEU A 64 -16.85 -5.31 -5.19
C LEU A 64 -16.21 -6.49 -5.91
N SER A 65 -17.02 -7.43 -6.34
CA SER A 65 -16.65 -8.43 -7.34
C SER A 65 -16.46 -7.78 -8.72
N GLU A 66 -15.87 -8.50 -9.66
CA GLU A 66 -15.74 -8.03 -11.05
C GLU A 66 -17.10 -7.74 -11.69
N GLU A 67 -18.11 -8.56 -11.41
CA GLU A 67 -19.48 -8.39 -11.92
C GLU A 67 -20.14 -7.13 -11.35
N GLU A 68 -20.03 -6.90 -10.05
CA GLU A 68 -20.55 -5.70 -9.38
C GLU A 68 -19.85 -4.43 -9.87
N MET A 69 -18.52 -4.49 -10.01
CA MET A 69 -17.72 -3.39 -10.53
C MET A 69 -18.14 -3.01 -11.96
N LYS A 70 -18.31 -4.01 -12.82
CA LYS A 70 -18.78 -3.82 -14.19
C LYS A 70 -20.22 -3.29 -14.26
N ALA A 71 -21.10 -3.78 -13.39
CA ALA A 71 -22.48 -3.33 -13.33
C ALA A 71 -22.60 -1.88 -12.90
N GLN A 72 -21.78 -1.44 -11.94
CA GLN A 72 -21.82 -0.11 -11.35
C GLN A 72 -21.08 0.94 -12.19
N TYR A 73 -19.89 0.60 -12.73
CA TYR A 73 -18.98 1.56 -13.37
C TYR A 73 -18.71 1.25 -14.85
N GLY A 74 -19.28 0.18 -15.39
CA GLY A 74 -19.10 -0.25 -16.77
C GLY A 74 -17.81 -1.06 -17.01
N ALA A 75 -17.69 -1.63 -18.21
CA ALA A 75 -16.56 -2.50 -18.58
C ALA A 75 -15.20 -1.79 -18.57
N GLY A 76 -15.18 -0.47 -18.80
CA GLY A 76 -13.95 0.34 -18.77
C GLY A 76 -13.32 0.49 -17.40
N SER A 77 -14.02 0.11 -16.32
CA SER A 77 -13.49 0.12 -14.96
C SER A 77 -12.64 -1.11 -14.61
N LEU A 78 -12.65 -2.15 -15.46
CA LEU A 78 -11.99 -3.42 -15.18
C LEU A 78 -10.52 -3.38 -15.57
N SER A 79 -9.62 -3.66 -14.62
CA SER A 79 -8.16 -3.64 -14.85
C SER A 79 -7.58 -5.01 -15.11
N TYR A 80 -8.06 -6.08 -14.65
CA TYR A 80 -7.46 -7.43 -14.75
C TYR A 80 -8.42 -8.47 -15.36
N ALA A 81 -9.28 -8.03 -16.27
CA ALA A 81 -10.24 -8.92 -16.90
C ALA A 81 -9.56 -10.19 -17.46
N GLY A 82 -10.08 -11.36 -17.07
CA GLY A 82 -9.59 -12.68 -17.54
C GLY A 82 -8.42 -13.27 -16.75
N ILE A 83 -7.98 -12.67 -15.64
CA ILE A 83 -6.89 -13.17 -14.80
C ILE A 83 -7.42 -13.84 -13.50
N GLY A 84 -8.35 -14.79 -13.61
CA GLY A 84 -8.99 -15.42 -12.47
C GLY A 84 -10.00 -14.51 -11.79
N SER A 85 -10.39 -14.82 -10.56
CA SER A 85 -11.29 -13.96 -9.79
C SER A 85 -10.55 -12.69 -9.36
N VAL A 86 -11.18 -11.54 -9.61
CA VAL A 86 -10.65 -10.22 -9.26
C VAL A 86 -11.66 -9.50 -8.35
N TRP A 87 -11.13 -8.91 -7.30
CA TRP A 87 -11.87 -8.09 -6.35
C TRP A 87 -11.41 -6.66 -6.44
N TYR A 88 -12.33 -5.73 -6.39
CA TYR A 88 -12.06 -4.30 -6.44
C TYR A 88 -12.37 -3.68 -5.09
N LEU A 89 -11.35 -3.08 -4.48
CA LEU A 89 -11.44 -2.36 -3.23
C LEU A 89 -11.46 -0.87 -3.56
N LEU A 90 -12.55 -0.21 -3.23
CA LEU A 90 -12.76 1.19 -3.51
C LEU A 90 -12.71 1.96 -2.20
N VAL A 91 -11.66 2.74 -1.99
CA VAL A 91 -11.52 3.62 -0.83
C VAL A 91 -11.99 5.02 -1.24
N THR A 92 -13.06 5.50 -0.64
CA THR A 92 -13.55 6.85 -0.84
C THR A 92 -12.80 7.80 0.08
N CYS A 93 -12.10 8.77 -0.50
CA CYS A 93 -11.33 9.78 0.23
C CYS A 93 -11.79 11.18 -0.13
N THR A 94 -11.83 12.05 0.87
CA THR A 94 -12.02 13.49 0.72
C THR A 94 -10.72 14.20 1.00
N PHE A 95 -10.28 15.06 0.06
CA PHE A 95 -9.07 15.87 0.15
C PHE A 95 -9.45 17.33 0.16
N GLU A 96 -9.02 18.07 1.15
CA GLU A 96 -9.12 19.55 1.19
C GLU A 96 -7.72 20.14 1.05
N ASN A 97 -7.49 21.01 0.08
CA ASN A 97 -6.21 21.69 -0.09
C ASN A 97 -6.04 22.78 0.96
N LYS A 98 -5.16 22.57 1.92
CA LYS A 98 -4.79 23.52 2.99
C LYS A 98 -3.54 24.34 2.67
N SER A 99 -2.90 24.08 1.54
CA SER A 99 -1.72 24.83 1.11
C SER A 99 -2.10 26.22 0.55
N ASN A 100 -1.11 27.03 0.22
CA ASN A 100 -1.31 28.34 -0.39
C ASN A 100 -1.26 28.31 -1.92
N GLU A 101 -1.14 27.13 -2.51
CA GLU A 101 -0.98 26.92 -3.95
C GLU A 101 -1.91 25.79 -4.41
N GLU A 102 -2.19 25.73 -5.72
CA GLU A 102 -2.84 24.58 -6.32
C GLU A 102 -1.92 23.36 -6.19
N GLU A 103 -2.40 22.30 -5.57
CA GLU A 103 -1.61 21.14 -5.27
C GLU A 103 -2.08 19.88 -6.00
N ARG A 104 -1.14 19.00 -6.31
CA ARG A 104 -1.44 17.69 -6.87
C ARG A 104 -1.72 16.68 -5.79
N LEU A 105 -2.81 15.95 -5.96
CA LEU A 105 -3.14 14.84 -5.07
C LEU A 105 -2.01 13.80 -5.02
N PRO A 106 -1.61 13.33 -3.84
CA PRO A 106 -0.51 12.37 -3.65
C PRO A 106 -0.89 10.92 -4.00
N LEU A 107 -1.81 10.72 -4.93
CA LEU A 107 -2.41 9.42 -5.26
C LEU A 107 -1.37 8.34 -5.62
N ALA A 108 -0.26 8.72 -6.26
CA ALA A 108 0.80 7.79 -6.61
C ALA A 108 1.60 7.26 -5.42
N GLN A 109 1.55 7.96 -4.28
CA GLN A 109 2.24 7.58 -3.05
C GLN A 109 1.33 6.73 -2.14
N MET A 110 0.02 6.81 -2.35
CA MET A 110 -0.96 6.06 -1.55
C MET A 110 -1.01 4.60 -1.99
N GLN A 111 -1.04 3.71 -1.03
CA GLN A 111 -1.07 2.27 -1.27
C GLN A 111 -2.06 1.63 -0.30
N LEU A 112 -2.74 0.60 -0.76
CA LEU A 112 -3.56 -0.25 0.10
C LEU A 112 -2.72 -1.44 0.57
N MET A 113 -2.72 -1.71 1.87
CA MET A 113 -2.02 -2.84 2.46
C MET A 113 -3.00 -3.80 3.12
N SER A 114 -2.80 -5.10 2.89
CA SER A 114 -3.33 -6.18 3.72
C SER A 114 -2.16 -7.10 4.04
N PHE A 115 -1.64 -6.95 5.26
CA PHE A 115 -0.34 -7.54 5.65
C PHE A 115 -0.20 -9.03 5.25
N PRO A 116 0.94 -9.42 4.62
CA PRO A 116 2.13 -8.60 4.30
C PRO A 116 2.08 -7.90 2.93
N ASP A 117 0.98 -8.00 2.20
CA ASP A 117 0.86 -7.58 0.82
C ASP A 117 0.50 -6.09 0.70
N THR A 118 1.03 -5.43 -0.33
CA THR A 118 0.77 -4.01 -0.63
C THR A 118 0.33 -3.86 -2.07
N PHE A 119 -0.73 -3.09 -2.30
CA PHE A 119 -1.37 -2.93 -3.59
C PHE A 119 -1.42 -1.45 -3.98
N ALA A 120 -1.05 -1.16 -5.21
CA ALA A 120 -1.12 0.18 -5.77
C ALA A 120 -2.50 0.48 -6.38
N MET A 121 -2.85 1.76 -6.47
CA MET A 121 -4.04 2.23 -7.17
C MET A 121 -4.01 1.84 -8.64
N GLN A 122 -5.17 1.48 -9.17
CA GLN A 122 -5.37 1.18 -10.59
C GLN A 122 -5.78 2.45 -11.34
N TYR A 123 -4.83 3.08 -12.03
CA TYR A 123 -5.05 4.35 -12.72
C TYR A 123 -6.14 4.30 -13.79
N GLU A 124 -6.23 3.21 -14.54
CA GLU A 124 -7.25 3.01 -15.57
C GLU A 124 -8.65 2.97 -14.97
N SER A 125 -8.82 2.19 -13.92
CA SER A 125 -10.09 2.10 -13.19
C SER A 125 -10.43 3.41 -12.47
N CYS A 126 -9.44 4.16 -12.02
CA CYS A 126 -9.65 5.39 -11.24
C CYS A 126 -10.40 6.46 -12.05
N ALA A 127 -10.07 6.66 -13.31
CA ALA A 127 -10.81 7.60 -14.15
C ALA A 127 -12.29 7.19 -14.32
N ALA A 128 -12.53 5.89 -14.55
CA ALA A 128 -13.88 5.35 -14.72
C ALA A 128 -14.74 5.46 -13.46
N VAL A 129 -14.21 5.08 -12.28
CA VAL A 129 -14.96 5.15 -11.01
C VAL A 129 -15.25 6.58 -10.56
N ASN A 130 -14.40 7.53 -10.94
CA ASN A 130 -14.63 8.95 -10.63
C ASN A 130 -15.41 9.70 -11.74
N GLY A 131 -15.85 9.00 -12.79
CA GLY A 131 -16.68 9.58 -13.86
C GLY A 131 -15.96 10.62 -14.71
N VAL A 132 -14.62 10.55 -14.82
CA VAL A 132 -13.79 11.47 -15.58
C VAL A 132 -13.12 10.77 -16.77
N GLN A 133 -12.70 11.55 -17.76
CA GLN A 133 -12.02 10.98 -18.94
C GLN A 133 -10.55 10.70 -18.70
N SER A 134 -9.92 11.43 -17.79
CA SER A 134 -8.51 11.31 -17.49
C SER A 134 -8.23 11.60 -16.03
N MET A 135 -7.21 10.94 -15.48
CA MET A 135 -6.68 11.24 -14.14
C MET A 135 -6.21 12.68 -13.98
N LYS A 136 -5.87 13.35 -15.07
CA LYS A 136 -5.51 14.78 -15.04
C LYS A 136 -6.66 15.66 -14.55
N ASP A 137 -7.89 15.25 -14.81
CA ASP A 137 -9.10 16.05 -14.50
C ASP A 137 -9.39 16.07 -12.99
N ILE A 138 -8.82 15.14 -12.22
CA ILE A 138 -8.99 15.02 -10.77
C ILE A 138 -7.65 15.05 -10.02
N SER A 139 -6.53 15.29 -10.71
CA SER A 139 -5.20 15.21 -10.09
C SER A 139 -4.78 16.46 -9.36
N THR A 140 -5.50 17.56 -9.49
CA THR A 140 -5.19 18.85 -8.86
C THR A 140 -6.40 19.40 -8.12
N VAL A 141 -6.15 20.04 -6.98
CA VAL A 141 -7.17 20.68 -6.16
C VAL A 141 -6.76 22.13 -5.92
N PRO A 142 -7.59 23.12 -6.34
CA PRO A 142 -7.34 24.53 -6.06
C PRO A 142 -7.27 24.83 -4.57
N VAL A 143 -6.66 25.96 -4.23
CA VAL A 143 -6.50 26.44 -2.84
C VAL A 143 -7.84 26.52 -2.12
N GLY A 144 -7.94 25.88 -0.97
CA GLY A 144 -9.14 25.89 -0.13
C GLY A 144 -10.32 25.09 -0.67
N GLU A 145 -10.18 24.44 -1.82
CA GLU A 145 -11.20 23.56 -2.37
C GLU A 145 -11.07 22.12 -1.86
N THR A 146 -12.18 21.40 -2.03
CA THR A 146 -12.28 19.98 -1.62
C THR A 146 -12.59 19.13 -2.82
N ALA A 147 -11.86 18.00 -2.95
CA ALA A 147 -12.12 16.96 -3.94
C ALA A 147 -12.47 15.64 -3.24
N LYS A 148 -13.51 14.98 -3.73
CA LYS A 148 -13.88 13.62 -3.31
C LYS A 148 -13.44 12.64 -4.38
N ILE A 149 -12.56 11.72 -4.03
CA ILE A 149 -11.92 10.78 -4.94
C ILE A 149 -12.17 9.36 -4.45
N VAL A 150 -12.57 8.48 -5.36
CA VAL A 150 -12.61 7.05 -5.13
C VAL A 150 -11.27 6.45 -5.59
N PHE A 151 -10.57 5.84 -4.67
CA PHE A 151 -9.26 5.22 -4.86
C PHE A 151 -9.43 3.71 -5.13
N PRO A 152 -9.39 3.24 -6.40
CA PRO A 152 -9.62 1.84 -6.73
C PRO A 152 -8.32 1.02 -6.64
N VAL A 153 -8.42 -0.13 -6.04
CA VAL A 153 -7.36 -1.15 -5.98
C VAL A 153 -7.95 -2.49 -6.43
N ALA A 154 -7.32 -3.15 -7.39
CA ALA A 154 -7.72 -4.47 -7.83
C ALA A 154 -6.81 -5.54 -7.23
N ILE A 155 -7.41 -6.58 -6.65
CA ILE A 155 -6.73 -7.71 -6.06
C ILE A 155 -7.17 -8.98 -6.81
N SER A 156 -6.24 -9.63 -7.51
CA SER A 156 -6.48 -10.94 -8.08
C SER A 156 -6.17 -12.04 -7.05
N GLU A 157 -6.99 -13.07 -7.00
CA GLU A 157 -6.73 -14.25 -6.16
C GLU A 157 -5.34 -14.86 -6.39
N ARG A 158 -4.78 -14.71 -7.59
CA ARG A 158 -3.42 -15.18 -7.91
C ARG A 158 -2.32 -14.39 -7.20
N MET A 159 -2.62 -13.20 -6.70
CA MET A 159 -1.67 -12.36 -5.95
C MET A 159 -1.67 -12.71 -4.47
N LEU A 160 -2.63 -13.49 -4.00
CA LEU A 160 -2.80 -13.82 -2.60
C LEU A 160 -2.35 -15.26 -2.29
N PRO A 161 -1.83 -15.52 -1.09
CA PRO A 161 -1.66 -16.88 -0.59
C PRO A 161 -3.01 -17.62 -0.58
N SER A 162 -3.00 -18.93 -0.81
CA SER A 162 -4.23 -19.74 -0.85
C SER A 162 -5.12 -19.62 0.39
N SER A 163 -4.53 -19.32 1.54
CA SER A 163 -5.26 -19.08 2.80
C SER A 163 -6.03 -17.75 2.86
N LYS A 164 -5.76 -16.84 1.92
CA LYS A 164 -6.39 -15.52 1.80
C LYS A 164 -7.25 -15.38 0.53
N CYS A 165 -7.41 -16.47 -0.21
CA CYS A 165 -8.23 -16.51 -1.42
C CYS A 165 -9.69 -16.72 -1.08
N GLY A 166 -10.57 -16.18 -1.92
CA GLY A 166 -12.03 -16.30 -1.81
C GLY A 166 -12.68 -15.09 -1.16
N GLU A 167 -13.96 -14.92 -1.47
CA GLU A 167 -14.76 -13.77 -1.09
C GLU A 167 -14.76 -13.51 0.42
N GLU A 168 -15.00 -14.55 1.21
CA GLU A 168 -15.06 -14.41 2.67
C GLU A 168 -13.74 -13.92 3.26
N ALA A 169 -12.62 -14.48 2.78
CA ALA A 169 -11.29 -14.07 3.25
C ALA A 169 -10.96 -12.63 2.86
N ILE A 170 -11.33 -12.20 1.66
CA ILE A 170 -11.12 -10.84 1.18
C ILE A 170 -11.99 -9.85 1.95
N ARG A 171 -13.27 -10.17 2.20
CA ARG A 171 -14.17 -9.30 2.97
C ARG A 171 -13.82 -9.23 4.46
N ALA A 172 -13.22 -10.28 5.03
CA ALA A 172 -12.81 -10.34 6.43
C ALA A 172 -11.39 -9.81 6.69
N ALA A 173 -10.63 -9.50 5.65
CA ALA A 173 -9.26 -9.02 5.81
C ALA A 173 -9.22 -7.59 6.36
N GLU A 174 -8.20 -7.30 7.17
CA GLU A 174 -7.89 -5.94 7.58
C GLU A 174 -7.16 -5.22 6.45
N TYR A 175 -7.64 -4.05 6.09
CA TYR A 175 -7.02 -3.18 5.10
C TYR A 175 -6.56 -1.88 5.74
N ARG A 176 -5.42 -1.38 5.26
CA ARG A 176 -4.80 -0.13 5.70
C ARG A 176 -4.44 0.72 4.50
N LEU A 177 -4.83 1.97 4.49
CA LEU A 177 -4.42 2.94 3.49
C LEU A 177 -3.12 3.60 3.97
N ILE A 178 -2.01 3.32 3.30
CA ILE A 178 -0.71 3.94 3.58
C ILE A 178 -0.69 5.30 2.88
N LEU A 179 -0.47 6.36 3.63
CA LEU A 179 -0.41 7.73 3.14
C LEU A 179 1.02 8.19 2.93
N THR A 180 1.89 7.93 3.92
CA THR A 180 3.32 8.26 3.89
C THR A 180 4.13 7.12 4.49
N ASN A 181 5.39 7.01 4.06
CA ASN A 181 6.33 6.03 4.63
C ASN A 181 7.47 6.71 5.42
N TYR A 182 7.67 8.03 5.25
CA TYR A 182 8.75 8.79 5.87
C TYR A 182 8.43 10.29 5.89
N PRO A 183 8.82 11.07 6.90
CA PRO A 183 9.58 10.71 8.11
C PRO A 183 8.77 9.92 9.14
N GLU A 184 7.44 9.97 9.05
CA GLU A 184 6.49 9.16 9.81
C GLU A 184 5.70 8.29 8.85
N ARG A 185 5.48 7.05 9.21
CA ARG A 185 4.58 6.17 8.48
C ARG A 185 3.16 6.42 8.98
N GLN A 186 2.34 7.02 8.12
CA GLN A 186 0.94 7.32 8.42
C GLN A 186 0.04 6.32 7.70
N GLU A 187 -0.85 5.69 8.45
CA GLU A 187 -1.80 4.70 7.94
C GLU A 187 -3.21 4.98 8.45
N ILE A 188 -4.21 4.75 7.60
CA ILE A 188 -5.62 4.72 8.01
C ILE A 188 -6.08 3.26 8.02
N VAL A 189 -6.55 2.78 9.16
CA VAL A 189 -7.17 1.46 9.28
C VAL A 189 -8.58 1.54 8.72
N LEU A 190 -8.87 0.72 7.69
CA LEU A 190 -10.12 0.75 6.93
C LEU A 190 -11.12 -0.34 7.36
N SER A 191 -10.82 -1.07 8.43
CA SER A 191 -11.74 -2.10 8.95
C SER A 191 -13.03 -1.45 9.46
N SER A 192 -14.14 -1.98 9.01
CA SER A 192 -15.49 -1.67 9.52
C SER A 192 -15.74 -2.29 10.89
#